data_ab9d701dc73708b69e139d088bbcdcd6
#
_entry.id   ab9d701dc73708b69e139d088bbcdcd6
#
_cell.length_a   1.000
_cell.length_b   1.000
_cell.length_c   1.000
_cell.angle_alpha   90.00
_cell.angle_beta   90.00
_cell.angle_gamma   90.00
#
_symmetry.space_group_name_H-M   'P 1'
#
loop_
_entity.id
_entity.type
_entity.pdbx_description
1 polymer ?
#
loop_
_entity_poly.entity_id
_entity_poly.type
_entity_poly.pdbx_seq_one_letter_code
_entity_poly.pdbx_strand_id
1 'polypeptide(L)'
;YINSLHQRYKPKTAKRKIACVKAFYRYMEIEDIIEINPFHKITLKYKEPITLPKTIPIESIKSILKFSYLQLNNAKSHYQYKVALRNVIIIELLFSTGMRVSEISNLKRKSLDLNSNTIYIYGKGSKERIMCIANVKVSRLLSEYIKICDCDSEYVFINKLGNKYSEQSIRNMISDYAKRSGVDLHITPHMFRHTFATALMDENVNIRYIQQLLGHSSITTTQIYTHISTNKIRHILEENHPRNKMNL
;
A
#
# COMPACT_ATOMS: atom_id res chain seq x y z
N TYR A 1 13.82 -28.04 18.84
CA TYR A 1 13.42 -27.21 17.68
C TYR A 1 13.08 -25.77 18.09
N ILE A 2 12.13 -25.54 19.02
CA ILE A 2 11.72 -24.19 19.43
C ILE A 2 12.88 -23.36 19.95
N ASN A 3 13.68 -23.93 20.87
CA ASN A 3 14.87 -23.28 21.44
C ASN A 3 15.91 -22.96 20.35
N SER A 4 16.13 -23.85 19.39
CA SER A 4 17.02 -23.63 18.26
C SER A 4 16.54 -22.50 17.37
N LEU A 5 15.20 -22.31 17.17
CA LEU A 5 14.66 -21.20 16.42
C LEU A 5 14.88 -19.84 17.13
N HIS A 6 14.78 -19.82 18.46
CA HIS A 6 15.04 -18.61 19.25
C HIS A 6 16.51 -18.16 19.20
N GLN A 7 17.44 -19.11 19.15
CA GLN A 7 18.88 -18.81 19.04
C GLN A 7 19.27 -18.30 17.65
N ARG A 8 18.61 -18.80 16.59
CA ARG A 8 19.00 -18.53 15.19
C ARG A 8 18.24 -17.39 14.52
N TYR A 9 17.05 -17.05 14.99
CA TYR A 9 16.17 -16.12 14.30
C TYR A 9 15.64 -15.01 15.21
N LYS A 10 15.38 -13.85 14.63
CA LYS A 10 14.67 -12.76 15.31
C LYS A 10 13.29 -13.24 15.79
N PRO A 11 12.77 -12.74 16.93
CA PRO A 11 11.50 -13.20 17.53
C PRO A 11 10.34 -13.33 16.56
N LYS A 12 10.14 -12.34 15.69
CA LYS A 12 9.08 -12.35 14.67
C LYS A 12 9.22 -13.48 13.66
N THR A 13 10.45 -13.80 13.25
CA THR A 13 10.74 -14.90 12.32
C THR A 13 10.55 -16.26 13.00
N ALA A 14 11.03 -16.41 14.24
CA ALA A 14 10.83 -17.60 15.04
C ALA A 14 9.33 -17.89 15.24
N LYS A 15 8.55 -16.87 15.66
CA LYS A 15 7.09 -16.97 15.81
C LYS A 15 6.39 -17.45 14.54
N ARG A 16 6.75 -16.89 13.37
CA ARG A 16 6.18 -17.31 12.07
C ARG A 16 6.50 -18.77 11.75
N LYS A 17 7.75 -19.21 11.96
CA LYS A 17 8.17 -20.60 11.71
C LYS A 17 7.44 -21.56 12.64
N ILE A 18 7.30 -21.23 13.92
CA ILE A 18 6.57 -22.05 14.88
C ILE A 18 5.07 -22.10 14.54
N ALA A 19 4.47 -20.97 14.12
CA ALA A 19 3.06 -20.96 13.70
C ALA A 19 2.82 -21.89 12.50
N CYS A 20 3.76 -21.96 11.55
CA CYS A 20 3.69 -22.88 10.41
C CYS A 20 3.73 -24.35 10.87
N VAL A 21 4.66 -24.72 11.75
CA VAL A 21 4.77 -26.09 12.28
C VAL A 21 3.55 -26.44 13.14
N LYS A 22 3.05 -25.49 13.94
CA LYS A 22 1.82 -25.69 14.73
C LYS A 22 0.60 -25.94 13.82
N ALA A 23 0.47 -25.23 12.71
CA ALA A 23 -0.60 -25.45 11.74
C ALA A 23 -0.48 -26.84 11.08
N PHE A 24 0.74 -27.27 10.76
CA PHE A 24 1.00 -28.60 10.21
C PHE A 24 0.59 -29.73 11.18
N TYR A 25 1.00 -29.65 12.45
CA TYR A 25 0.60 -30.63 13.44
C TYR A 25 -0.91 -30.64 13.71
N ARG A 26 -1.57 -29.48 13.63
CA ARG A 26 -3.04 -29.40 13.72
C ARG A 26 -3.70 -30.10 12.53
N TYR A 27 -3.14 -29.95 11.34
CA TYR A 27 -3.64 -30.68 10.16
C TYR A 27 -3.49 -32.18 10.35
N MET A 28 -2.33 -32.67 10.78
CA MET A 28 -2.09 -34.11 11.02
C MET A 28 -3.07 -34.69 12.06
N GLU A 29 -3.41 -33.93 13.09
CA GLU A 29 -4.38 -34.34 14.12
C GLU A 29 -5.83 -34.37 13.54
N ILE A 30 -6.21 -33.42 12.70
CA ILE A 30 -7.54 -33.38 12.05
C ILE A 30 -7.73 -34.56 11.05
N GLU A 31 -6.64 -34.96 10.38
CA GLU A 31 -6.62 -36.10 9.44
C GLU A 31 -6.34 -37.44 10.12
N ASP A 32 -6.41 -37.50 11.45
CA ASP A 32 -6.17 -38.70 12.25
C ASP A 32 -4.80 -39.39 11.97
N ILE A 33 -3.80 -38.66 11.49
CA ILE A 33 -2.46 -39.14 11.22
C ILE A 33 -1.66 -39.24 12.53
N ILE A 34 -1.99 -38.40 13.52
CA ILE A 34 -1.44 -38.45 14.87
C ILE A 34 -2.59 -38.36 15.89
N GLU A 35 -2.48 -39.11 16.97
CA GLU A 35 -3.47 -39.14 18.07
C GLU A 35 -3.36 -37.89 18.96
N ILE A 36 -2.15 -37.36 19.16
CA ILE A 36 -1.89 -36.25 20.10
C ILE A 36 -1.00 -35.22 19.45
N ASN A 37 -1.50 -33.96 19.38
CA ASN A 37 -0.73 -32.84 18.88
C ASN A 37 0.28 -32.35 19.96
N PRO A 38 1.60 -32.41 19.71
CA PRO A 38 2.60 -31.99 20.68
C PRO A 38 2.54 -30.50 21.05
N PHE A 39 1.83 -29.70 20.27
CA PHE A 39 1.68 -28.25 20.53
C PHE A 39 0.55 -27.91 21.51
N HIS A 40 -0.31 -28.85 21.93
CA HIS A 40 -1.39 -28.54 22.88
C HIS A 40 -0.85 -28.04 24.23
N LYS A 41 0.27 -28.59 24.69
CA LYS A 41 0.88 -28.22 25.97
C LYS A 41 1.91 -27.08 25.88
N ILE A 42 2.15 -26.55 24.66
CA ILE A 42 3.17 -25.52 24.43
C ILE A 42 2.54 -24.14 24.41
N THR A 43 2.73 -23.39 25.48
CA THR A 43 2.36 -21.96 25.55
C THR A 43 3.59 -21.11 25.24
N LEU A 44 3.58 -20.43 24.09
CA LEU A 44 4.68 -19.57 23.66
C LEU A 44 4.35 -18.12 24.01
N LYS A 45 5.06 -17.56 24.97
CA LYS A 45 4.98 -16.11 25.28
C LYS A 45 6.12 -15.40 24.55
N TYR A 46 5.77 -14.60 23.54
CA TYR A 46 6.72 -13.73 22.87
C TYR A 46 6.55 -12.30 23.38
N LYS A 47 7.59 -11.75 24.00
CA LYS A 47 7.68 -10.28 24.16
C LYS A 47 8.24 -9.72 22.86
N GLU A 48 7.37 -9.28 21.98
CA GLU A 48 7.82 -8.51 20.81
C GLU A 48 8.03 -7.06 21.28
N PRO A 49 9.20 -6.46 21.01
CA PRO A 49 9.37 -5.04 21.26
C PRO A 49 8.38 -4.27 20.37
N ILE A 50 7.64 -3.36 20.97
CA ILE A 50 6.78 -2.45 20.21
C ILE A 50 7.70 -1.53 19.41
N THR A 51 7.84 -1.81 18.13
CA THR A 51 8.56 -0.92 17.20
C THR A 51 7.57 0.07 16.60
N LEU A 52 7.85 1.35 16.79
CA LEU A 52 7.05 2.40 16.16
C LEU A 52 7.12 2.25 14.62
N PRO A 53 5.99 2.42 13.93
CA PRO A 53 5.96 2.41 12.47
C PRO A 53 6.90 3.47 11.91
N LYS A 54 7.74 3.10 10.95
CA LYS A 54 8.63 4.06 10.29
C LYS A 54 7.81 4.85 9.26
N THR A 55 7.80 6.16 9.41
CA THR A 55 7.25 7.12 8.44
C THR A 55 8.34 7.68 7.55
N ILE A 56 7.95 8.26 6.42
CA ILE A 56 8.85 8.99 5.52
C ILE A 56 8.73 10.47 5.86
N PRO A 57 9.83 11.18 6.14
CA PRO A 57 9.79 12.65 6.30
C PRO A 57 9.16 13.31 5.07
N ILE A 58 8.34 14.32 5.27
CA ILE A 58 7.61 14.99 4.18
C ILE A 58 8.57 15.58 3.15
N GLU A 59 9.70 16.14 3.58
CA GLU A 59 10.73 16.66 2.65
C GLU A 59 11.36 15.54 1.79
N SER A 60 11.51 14.32 2.34
CA SER A 60 11.97 13.18 1.55
C SER A 60 10.94 12.77 0.49
N ILE A 61 9.64 12.77 0.82
CA ILE A 61 8.58 12.53 -0.16
C ILE A 61 8.61 13.60 -1.25
N LYS A 62 8.77 14.86 -0.87
CA LYS A 62 8.86 15.99 -1.79
C LYS A 62 10.05 15.86 -2.74
N SER A 63 11.20 15.41 -2.25
CA SER A 63 12.39 15.13 -3.06
C SER A 63 12.14 14.01 -4.07
N ILE A 64 11.53 12.90 -3.63
CA ILE A 64 11.18 11.77 -4.49
C ILE A 64 10.17 12.20 -5.58
N LEU A 65 9.14 12.96 -5.22
CA LEU A 65 8.15 13.47 -6.18
C LEU A 65 8.79 14.45 -7.16
N LYS A 66 9.59 15.43 -6.71
CA LYS A 66 10.32 16.34 -7.60
C LYS A 66 11.19 15.58 -8.60
N PHE A 67 11.95 14.59 -8.12
CA PHE A 67 12.76 13.75 -8.99
C PHE A 67 11.90 12.98 -10.00
N SER A 68 10.76 12.44 -9.56
CA SER A 68 9.87 11.69 -10.45
C SER A 68 9.28 12.56 -11.56
N TYR A 69 8.86 13.77 -11.26
CA TYR A 69 8.41 14.76 -12.25
C TYR A 69 9.54 15.22 -13.17
N LEU A 70 10.75 15.37 -12.66
CA LEU A 70 11.92 15.68 -13.48
C LEU A 70 12.20 14.58 -14.50
N GLN A 71 12.06 13.30 -14.11
CA GLN A 71 12.20 12.17 -15.04
C GLN A 71 11.11 12.18 -16.12
N LEU A 72 9.88 12.57 -15.75
CA LEU A 72 8.77 12.71 -16.70
C LEU A 72 9.05 13.82 -17.72
N ASN A 73 9.48 14.99 -17.26
CA ASN A 73 9.75 16.15 -18.10
C ASN A 73 10.95 15.94 -19.03
N ASN A 74 11.94 15.14 -18.61
CA ASN A 74 13.15 14.86 -19.37
C ASN A 74 13.04 13.62 -20.28
N ALA A 75 11.85 13.02 -20.39
CA ALA A 75 11.65 11.85 -21.24
C ALA A 75 11.83 12.21 -22.72
N LYS A 76 12.77 11.52 -23.40
CA LYS A 76 13.13 11.79 -24.81
C LYS A 76 12.38 10.93 -25.83
N SER A 77 11.72 9.86 -25.38
CA SER A 77 10.95 8.97 -26.22
C SER A 77 9.57 8.69 -25.64
N HIS A 78 8.62 8.30 -26.49
CA HIS A 78 7.27 7.92 -26.06
C HIS A 78 7.31 6.79 -25.02
N TYR A 79 8.20 5.82 -25.18
CA TYR A 79 8.38 4.75 -24.20
C TYR A 79 8.89 5.25 -22.85
N GLN A 80 9.91 6.12 -22.84
CA GLN A 80 10.42 6.74 -21.62
C GLN A 80 9.34 7.56 -20.91
N TYR A 81 8.57 8.34 -21.67
CA TYR A 81 7.45 9.12 -21.15
C TYR A 81 6.40 8.23 -20.49
N LYS A 82 5.95 7.17 -21.16
CA LYS A 82 4.99 6.20 -20.62
C LYS A 82 5.48 5.56 -19.31
N VAL A 83 6.75 5.18 -19.24
CA VAL A 83 7.36 4.58 -18.03
C VAL A 83 7.46 5.62 -16.91
N ALA A 84 7.92 6.82 -17.20
CA ALA A 84 8.06 7.89 -16.21
C ALA A 84 6.68 8.30 -15.67
N LEU A 85 5.68 8.47 -16.54
CA LEU A 85 4.31 8.82 -16.18
C LEU A 85 3.70 7.75 -15.26
N ARG A 86 3.84 6.45 -15.61
CA ARG A 86 3.45 5.35 -14.72
C ARG A 86 4.06 5.47 -13.33
N ASN A 87 5.37 5.71 -13.28
CA ASN A 87 6.12 5.75 -12.02
C ASN A 87 5.70 6.94 -11.15
N VAL A 88 5.51 8.13 -11.74
CA VAL A 88 4.97 9.31 -11.05
C VAL A 88 3.61 8.98 -10.43
N ILE A 89 2.69 8.42 -11.21
CA ILE A 89 1.33 8.12 -10.75
C ILE A 89 1.35 7.10 -9.61
N ILE A 90 2.18 6.07 -9.69
CA ILE A 90 2.30 5.07 -8.61
C ILE A 90 2.77 5.73 -7.31
N ILE A 91 3.79 6.60 -7.36
CA ILE A 91 4.30 7.30 -6.18
C ILE A 91 3.22 8.25 -5.61
N GLU A 92 2.56 9.00 -6.48
CA GLU A 92 1.44 9.89 -6.09
C GLU A 92 0.30 9.12 -5.43
N LEU A 93 -0.14 7.99 -6.00
CA LEU A 93 -1.20 7.18 -5.42
C LEU A 93 -0.80 6.55 -4.08
N LEU A 94 0.43 6.05 -3.95
CA LEU A 94 0.91 5.54 -2.67
C LEU A 94 0.86 6.60 -1.57
N PHE A 95 1.25 7.82 -1.89
CA PHE A 95 1.27 8.92 -0.92
C PHE A 95 -0.12 9.49 -0.68
N SER A 96 -0.89 9.80 -1.73
CA SER A 96 -2.17 10.50 -1.61
C SER A 96 -3.34 9.64 -1.15
N THR A 97 -3.21 8.31 -1.23
CA THR A 97 -4.30 7.38 -0.91
C THR A 97 -3.95 6.35 0.17
N GLY A 98 -2.67 6.15 0.45
CA GLY A 98 -2.22 5.12 1.36
C GLY A 98 -2.54 3.69 0.91
N MET A 99 -2.79 3.45 -0.39
CA MET A 99 -3.05 2.12 -0.94
C MET A 99 -1.90 1.15 -0.66
N ARG A 100 -2.23 -0.15 -0.51
CA ARG A 100 -1.21 -1.20 -0.43
C ARG A 100 -0.57 -1.40 -1.81
N VAL A 101 0.70 -1.79 -1.82
CA VAL A 101 1.40 -2.11 -3.08
C VAL A 101 0.70 -3.18 -3.91
N SER A 102 0.10 -4.17 -3.25
CA SER A 102 -0.70 -5.21 -3.91
C SER A 102 -1.98 -4.65 -4.54
N GLU A 103 -2.61 -3.66 -3.92
CA GLU A 103 -3.81 -2.99 -4.45
C GLU A 103 -3.46 -2.18 -5.70
N ILE A 104 -2.34 -1.46 -5.69
CA ILE A 104 -1.84 -0.74 -6.87
C ILE A 104 -1.45 -1.71 -7.99
N SER A 105 -0.70 -2.78 -7.68
CA SER A 105 -0.29 -3.78 -8.67
C SER A 105 -1.49 -4.49 -9.31
N ASN A 106 -2.55 -4.76 -8.54
CA ASN A 106 -3.76 -5.43 -9.02
C ASN A 106 -4.88 -4.46 -9.46
N LEU A 107 -4.61 -3.17 -9.54
CA LEU A 107 -5.61 -2.17 -9.92
C LEU A 107 -6.09 -2.42 -11.35
N LYS A 108 -7.40 -2.68 -11.50
CA LYS A 108 -8.03 -2.93 -12.79
C LYS A 108 -8.64 -1.65 -13.36
N ARG A 109 -8.67 -1.52 -14.69
CA ARG A 109 -9.27 -0.37 -15.40
C ARG A 109 -10.73 -0.18 -15.02
N LYS A 110 -11.51 -1.28 -14.91
CA LYS A 110 -12.92 -1.25 -14.51
C LYS A 110 -13.16 -0.78 -13.07
N SER A 111 -12.12 -0.74 -12.23
CA SER A 111 -12.20 -0.25 -10.85
C SER A 111 -11.93 1.25 -10.72
N LEU A 112 -11.76 1.94 -11.85
CA LEU A 112 -11.57 3.39 -11.90
C LEU A 112 -12.82 4.07 -12.42
N ASP A 113 -13.30 5.06 -11.69
CA ASP A 113 -14.24 6.06 -12.21
C ASP A 113 -13.51 7.40 -12.28
N LEU A 114 -13.08 7.74 -13.49
CA LEU A 114 -12.34 8.98 -13.74
C LEU A 114 -13.22 10.23 -13.70
N ASN A 115 -14.55 10.07 -13.87
CA ASN A 115 -15.49 11.19 -13.80
C ASN A 115 -15.67 11.65 -12.35
N SER A 116 -15.80 10.68 -11.44
CA SER A 116 -15.93 10.96 -10.02
C SER A 116 -14.58 10.99 -9.28
N ASN A 117 -13.46 10.74 -9.97
CA ASN A 117 -12.12 10.62 -9.39
C ASN A 117 -12.07 9.59 -8.25
N THR A 118 -12.67 8.43 -8.45
CA THR A 118 -12.74 7.37 -7.44
C THR A 118 -12.11 6.06 -7.91
N ILE A 119 -11.59 5.32 -6.95
CA ILE A 119 -11.02 3.99 -7.13
C ILE A 119 -11.77 3.02 -6.24
N TYR A 120 -12.35 1.97 -6.83
CA TYR A 120 -12.98 0.86 -6.12
C TYR A 120 -11.92 -0.18 -5.78
N ILE A 121 -11.67 -0.40 -4.50
CA ILE A 121 -10.66 -1.34 -4.01
C ILE A 121 -11.36 -2.54 -3.40
N TYR A 122 -11.09 -3.70 -3.97
CA TYR A 122 -11.58 -5.00 -3.48
C TYR A 122 -10.54 -5.60 -2.54
N GLY A 123 -10.85 -5.64 -1.25
CA GLY A 123 -9.99 -6.18 -0.21
C GLY A 123 -10.19 -7.68 0.05
N LYS A 124 -9.33 -8.26 0.89
CA LYS A 124 -9.46 -9.65 1.35
C LYS A 124 -10.76 -9.82 2.14
N GLY A 125 -11.55 -10.85 1.80
CA GLY A 125 -12.84 -11.14 2.45
C GLY A 125 -14.02 -10.29 1.92
N SER A 126 -14.01 -9.95 0.62
CA SER A 126 -15.10 -9.22 -0.07
C SER A 126 -15.43 -7.85 0.52
N LYS A 127 -14.50 -7.25 1.27
CA LYS A 127 -14.66 -5.89 1.76
C LYS A 127 -14.26 -4.91 0.68
N GLU A 128 -15.23 -4.18 0.19
CA GLU A 128 -15.04 -3.10 -0.77
C GLU A 128 -14.82 -1.78 -0.03
N ARG A 129 -13.93 -0.95 -0.57
CA ARG A 129 -13.82 0.43 -0.16
C ARG A 129 -13.61 1.35 -1.35
N ILE A 130 -14.16 2.54 -1.26
CA ILE A 130 -13.97 3.59 -2.24
C ILE A 130 -12.83 4.50 -1.76
N MET A 131 -11.90 4.79 -2.65
CA MET A 131 -10.83 5.74 -2.43
C MET A 131 -10.99 6.92 -3.38
N CYS A 132 -10.95 8.13 -2.84
CA CYS A 132 -11.01 9.36 -3.65
C CYS A 132 -9.60 9.81 -4.04
N ILE A 133 -9.40 10.18 -5.30
CA ILE A 133 -8.22 10.90 -5.78
C ILE A 133 -8.52 12.39 -5.60
N ALA A 134 -8.15 12.93 -4.44
CA ALA A 134 -8.46 14.31 -4.07
C ALA A 134 -7.62 15.35 -4.84
N ASN A 135 -6.46 14.95 -5.38
CA ASN A 135 -5.59 15.84 -6.12
C ASN A 135 -5.89 15.78 -7.62
N VAL A 136 -6.36 16.91 -8.19
CA VAL A 136 -6.74 17.02 -9.60
C VAL A 136 -5.57 16.73 -10.55
N LYS A 137 -4.33 17.11 -10.20
CA LYS A 137 -3.15 16.83 -11.03
C LYS A 137 -2.92 15.33 -11.16
N VAL A 138 -3.05 14.58 -10.05
CA VAL A 138 -2.91 13.11 -10.05
C VAL A 138 -3.99 12.44 -10.92
N SER A 139 -5.23 12.93 -10.83
CA SER A 139 -6.33 12.42 -11.65
C SER A 139 -6.08 12.66 -13.15
N ARG A 140 -5.60 13.84 -13.52
CA ARG A 140 -5.25 14.16 -14.93
C ARG A 140 -4.14 13.25 -15.46
N LEU A 141 -3.06 13.07 -14.68
CA LEU A 141 -1.95 12.18 -15.06
C LEU A 141 -2.42 10.74 -15.23
N LEU A 142 -3.30 10.26 -14.35
CA LEU A 142 -3.87 8.92 -14.46
C LEU A 142 -4.71 8.75 -15.72
N SER A 143 -5.55 9.74 -16.04
CA SER A 143 -6.37 9.76 -17.26
C SER A 143 -5.49 9.75 -18.51
N GLU A 144 -4.43 10.54 -18.52
CA GLU A 144 -3.45 10.60 -19.59
C GLU A 144 -2.73 9.26 -19.77
N TYR A 145 -2.28 8.66 -18.68
CA TYR A 145 -1.61 7.36 -18.72
C TYR A 145 -2.50 6.26 -19.31
N ILE A 146 -3.78 6.23 -18.93
CA ILE A 146 -4.73 5.25 -19.45
C ILE A 146 -4.93 5.41 -20.97
N LYS A 147 -5.00 6.65 -21.47
CA LYS A 147 -5.11 6.95 -22.90
C LYS A 147 -3.87 6.51 -23.67
N ILE A 148 -2.67 6.78 -23.13
CA ILE A 148 -1.40 6.41 -23.77
C ILE A 148 -1.17 4.89 -23.71
N CYS A 149 -1.66 4.23 -22.65
CA CYS A 149 -1.60 2.78 -22.52
C CYS A 149 -2.80 2.12 -23.19
N ASP A 150 -3.02 2.41 -24.46
CA ASP A 150 -4.02 1.71 -25.28
C ASP A 150 -3.59 0.27 -25.52
N CYS A 151 -4.11 -0.64 -24.70
CA CYS A 151 -3.84 -2.09 -24.76
C CYS A 151 -4.99 -2.87 -24.10
N ASP A 152 -5.15 -4.12 -24.49
CA ASP A 152 -6.19 -5.03 -23.98
C ASP A 152 -5.99 -5.49 -22.53
N SER A 153 -5.01 -4.94 -21.83
CA SER A 153 -4.75 -5.30 -20.44
C SER A 153 -5.87 -4.83 -19.52
N GLU A 154 -6.41 -5.74 -18.70
CA GLU A 154 -7.37 -5.38 -17.65
C GLU A 154 -6.73 -4.52 -16.53
N TYR A 155 -5.39 -4.55 -16.39
CA TYR A 155 -4.66 -3.82 -15.35
C TYR A 155 -4.35 -2.40 -15.78
N VAL A 156 -4.39 -1.47 -14.81
CA VAL A 156 -4.01 -0.07 -15.03
C VAL A 156 -2.50 0.02 -15.25
N PHE A 157 -1.70 -0.56 -14.36
CA PHE A 157 -0.24 -0.48 -14.42
C PHE A 157 0.36 -1.72 -15.05
N ILE A 158 1.04 -1.52 -16.18
CA ILE A 158 1.62 -2.60 -16.98
C ILE A 158 3.14 -2.44 -17.13
N ASN A 159 3.81 -3.56 -17.38
CA ASN A 159 5.22 -3.61 -17.74
C ASN A 159 5.41 -3.45 -19.27
N LYS A 160 6.67 -3.55 -19.73
CA LYS A 160 7.00 -3.43 -21.16
C LYS A 160 6.36 -4.51 -22.07
N LEU A 161 5.92 -5.62 -21.49
CA LEU A 161 5.30 -6.75 -22.20
C LEU A 161 3.76 -6.66 -22.17
N GLY A 162 3.17 -5.58 -21.64
CA GLY A 162 1.72 -5.45 -21.47
C GLY A 162 1.15 -6.21 -20.26
N ASN A 163 1.97 -6.96 -19.53
CA ASN A 163 1.54 -7.69 -18.35
C ASN A 163 1.48 -6.78 -17.12
N LYS A 164 0.75 -7.22 -16.10
CA LYS A 164 0.65 -6.54 -14.81
C LYS A 164 2.02 -6.10 -14.26
N TYR A 165 2.12 -4.84 -13.83
CA TYR A 165 3.32 -4.35 -13.17
C TYR A 165 3.41 -4.90 -11.75
N SER A 166 4.37 -5.81 -11.51
CA SER A 166 4.43 -6.60 -10.29
C SER A 166 4.73 -5.76 -9.05
N GLU A 167 4.30 -6.25 -7.89
CA GLU A 167 4.63 -5.61 -6.60
C GLU A 167 6.14 -5.46 -6.39
N GLN A 168 6.93 -6.45 -6.82
CA GLN A 168 8.38 -6.40 -6.69
C GLN A 168 8.97 -5.32 -7.59
N SER A 169 8.45 -5.15 -8.81
CA SER A 169 8.85 -4.07 -9.71
C SER A 169 8.53 -2.70 -9.12
N ILE A 170 7.36 -2.55 -8.47
CA ILE A 170 7.00 -1.31 -7.76
C ILE A 170 7.96 -1.03 -6.60
N ARG A 171 8.29 -2.04 -5.78
CA ARG A 171 9.26 -1.89 -4.68
C ARG A 171 10.64 -1.47 -5.18
N ASN A 172 11.12 -2.12 -6.24
CA ASN A 172 12.42 -1.79 -6.84
C ASN A 172 12.43 -0.37 -7.42
N MET A 173 11.36 0.03 -8.11
CA MET A 173 11.19 1.38 -8.65
C MET A 173 11.22 2.44 -7.54
N ILE A 174 10.49 2.25 -6.45
CA ILE A 174 10.49 3.17 -5.32
C ILE A 174 11.88 3.29 -4.70
N SER A 175 12.58 2.17 -4.49
CA SER A 175 13.93 2.16 -3.94
C SER A 175 14.93 2.90 -4.85
N ASP A 176 14.85 2.71 -6.16
CA ASP A 176 15.68 3.42 -7.14
C ASP A 176 15.39 4.93 -7.13
N TYR A 177 14.12 5.33 -7.14
CA TYR A 177 13.72 6.73 -7.12
C TYR A 177 14.13 7.43 -5.81
N ALA A 178 14.00 6.76 -4.66
CA ALA A 178 14.47 7.28 -3.38
C ALA A 178 15.98 7.54 -3.40
N LYS A 179 16.76 6.53 -3.81
CA LYS A 179 18.23 6.65 -3.91
C LYS A 179 18.65 7.77 -4.86
N ARG A 180 18.06 7.84 -6.05
CA ARG A 180 18.41 8.84 -7.08
C ARG A 180 17.94 10.24 -6.74
N SER A 181 16.95 10.40 -5.87
CA SER A 181 16.50 11.70 -5.34
C SER A 181 17.33 12.19 -4.16
N GLY A 182 18.40 11.48 -3.77
CA GLY A 182 19.26 11.85 -2.65
C GLY A 182 18.67 11.54 -1.27
N VAL A 183 17.66 10.67 -1.20
CA VAL A 183 17.05 10.24 0.07
C VAL A 183 17.80 9.03 0.62
N ASP A 184 18.54 9.24 1.70
CA ASP A 184 19.37 8.20 2.36
C ASP A 184 18.56 7.36 3.36
N LEU A 185 17.32 7.03 2.99
CA LEU A 185 16.42 6.18 3.77
C LEU A 185 15.91 5.03 2.92
N HIS A 186 15.95 3.81 3.43
CA HIS A 186 15.33 2.68 2.74
C HIS A 186 13.80 2.82 2.72
N ILE A 187 13.29 3.38 1.63
CA ILE A 187 11.86 3.65 1.44
C ILE A 187 11.13 2.39 0.96
N THR A 188 9.97 2.12 1.57
CA THR A 188 9.09 1.01 1.18
C THR A 188 7.65 1.50 0.98
N PRO A 189 6.81 0.78 0.19
CA PRO A 189 5.39 1.14 0.03
C PRO A 189 4.61 1.19 1.34
N HIS A 190 4.97 0.36 2.33
CA HIS A 190 4.34 0.39 3.64
C HIS A 190 4.62 1.69 4.41
N MET A 191 5.79 2.28 4.21
CA MET A 191 6.13 3.57 4.84
C MET A 191 5.25 4.69 4.28
N PHE A 192 4.97 4.71 2.96
CA PHE A 192 4.02 5.67 2.38
C PHE A 192 2.65 5.59 3.07
N ARG A 193 2.15 4.38 3.27
CA ARG A 193 0.87 4.15 3.94
C ARG A 193 0.89 4.60 5.41
N HIS A 194 1.99 4.36 6.13
CA HIS A 194 2.15 4.86 7.49
C HIS A 194 2.22 6.39 7.52
N THR A 195 2.97 6.99 6.60
CA THR A 195 3.05 8.45 6.47
C THR A 195 1.69 9.07 6.14
N PHE A 196 0.91 8.45 5.23
CA PHE A 196 -0.46 8.88 4.94
C PHE A 196 -1.32 8.89 6.22
N ALA A 197 -1.28 7.79 6.98
CA ALA A 197 -2.05 7.68 8.22
C ALA A 197 -1.62 8.73 9.27
N THR A 198 -0.31 8.87 9.50
CA THR A 198 0.24 9.82 10.47
C THR A 198 -0.05 11.26 10.07
N ALA A 199 0.14 11.60 8.80
CA ALA A 199 -0.15 12.94 8.31
C ALA A 199 -1.62 13.37 8.50
N LEU A 200 -2.57 12.46 8.31
CA LEU A 200 -3.98 12.74 8.60
C LEU A 200 -4.26 12.82 10.12
N MET A 201 -3.54 12.04 10.94
CA MET A 201 -3.65 12.14 12.40
C MET A 201 -3.11 13.48 12.91
N ASP A 202 -2.00 13.96 12.37
CA ASP A 202 -1.38 15.25 12.73
C ASP A 202 -2.30 16.43 12.38
N GLU A 203 -3.13 16.28 11.34
CA GLU A 203 -4.18 17.25 10.98
C GLU A 203 -5.51 17.00 11.74
N ASN A 204 -5.47 16.28 12.87
CA ASN A 204 -6.62 15.98 13.74
C ASN A 204 -7.79 15.24 13.06
N VAL A 205 -7.54 14.51 11.97
CA VAL A 205 -8.55 13.66 11.35
C VAL A 205 -8.86 12.48 12.29
N ASN A 206 -10.13 12.27 12.59
CA ASN A 206 -10.54 11.20 13.49
C ASN A 206 -10.05 9.83 13.00
N ILE A 207 -9.43 9.06 13.89
CA ILE A 207 -8.82 7.76 13.60
C ILE A 207 -9.77 6.78 12.91
N ARG A 208 -11.08 6.86 13.17
CA ARG A 208 -12.09 6.01 12.52
C ARG A 208 -12.16 6.24 11.00
N TYR A 209 -12.04 7.50 10.55
CA TYR A 209 -11.97 7.83 9.12
C TYR A 209 -10.70 7.30 8.49
N ILE A 210 -9.56 7.44 9.18
CA ILE A 210 -8.27 6.91 8.72
C ILE A 210 -8.32 5.39 8.59
N GLN A 211 -8.90 4.70 9.56
CA GLN A 211 -9.07 3.24 9.52
C GLN A 211 -9.96 2.79 8.36
N GLN A 212 -11.04 3.52 8.08
CA GLN A 212 -11.92 3.24 6.95
C GLN A 212 -11.20 3.45 5.62
N LEU A 213 -10.50 4.58 5.45
CA LEU A 213 -9.66 4.88 4.28
C LEU A 213 -8.63 3.77 4.04
N LEU A 214 -7.99 3.30 5.09
CA LEU A 214 -6.98 2.25 4.99
C LEU A 214 -7.55 0.83 4.84
N GLY A 215 -8.83 0.61 5.16
CA GLY A 215 -9.46 -0.72 5.10
C GLY A 215 -8.82 -1.68 6.10
N HIS A 216 -8.73 -1.27 7.38
CA HIS A 216 -8.28 -2.13 8.47
C HIS A 216 -9.41 -3.05 8.93
N SER A 217 -9.16 -4.37 8.94
CA SER A 217 -10.17 -5.41 9.21
C SER A 217 -10.43 -5.69 10.69
N SER A 218 -9.73 -5.07 11.60
CA SER A 218 -9.86 -5.37 13.04
C SER A 218 -10.39 -4.19 13.84
N ILE A 219 -11.71 -4.06 13.87
CA ILE A 219 -12.44 -3.60 15.06
C ILE A 219 -13.78 -4.31 15.05
N THR A 220 -14.10 -4.96 16.14
CA THR A 220 -15.27 -5.80 16.43
C THR A 220 -16.61 -5.02 16.50
N THR A 221 -16.74 -3.89 15.82
CA THR A 221 -17.95 -3.05 15.82
C THR A 221 -18.30 -2.51 14.44
N THR A 222 -18.32 -3.40 13.43
CA THR A 222 -18.58 -3.04 12.02
C THR A 222 -20.08 -2.81 11.72
N GLN A 223 -20.95 -2.78 12.67
CA GLN A 223 -22.42 -2.76 12.39
C GLN A 223 -23.10 -1.39 12.41
N ILE A 224 -22.44 -0.28 12.81
CA ILE A 224 -23.19 0.96 13.00
C ILE A 224 -22.80 2.13 12.06
N TYR A 225 -21.71 2.04 11.28
CA TYR A 225 -21.23 3.17 10.48
C TYR A 225 -20.94 2.85 9.00
N THR A 226 -21.89 2.23 8.33
CA THR A 226 -21.75 1.86 6.90
C THR A 226 -21.92 3.02 5.91
N HIS A 227 -22.17 4.25 6.36
CA HIS A 227 -22.47 5.37 5.47
C HIS A 227 -21.72 6.67 5.81
N ILE A 228 -20.38 6.61 5.91
CA ILE A 228 -19.65 7.86 5.72
C ILE A 228 -19.71 8.18 4.23
N SER A 229 -20.35 9.30 3.88
CA SER A 229 -20.50 9.64 2.47
C SER A 229 -19.13 9.82 1.82
N THR A 230 -18.99 9.37 0.58
CA THR A 230 -17.78 9.56 -0.25
C THR A 230 -17.39 11.04 -0.31
N ASN A 231 -18.37 11.95 -0.26
CA ASN A 231 -18.14 13.40 -0.22
C ASN A 231 -17.41 13.86 1.04
N LYS A 232 -17.73 13.30 2.22
CA LYS A 232 -17.02 13.64 3.46
C LYS A 232 -15.58 13.13 3.45
N ILE A 233 -15.34 11.94 2.92
CA ILE A 233 -13.99 11.39 2.73
C ILE A 233 -13.18 12.28 1.78
N ARG A 234 -13.77 12.70 0.67
CA ARG A 234 -13.14 13.60 -0.29
C ARG A 234 -12.74 14.92 0.37
N HIS A 235 -13.65 15.58 1.05
CA HIS A 235 -13.42 16.84 1.76
C HIS A 235 -12.28 16.73 2.80
N ILE A 236 -12.25 15.66 3.59
CA ILE A 236 -11.15 15.38 4.52
C ILE A 236 -9.81 15.30 3.79
N LEU A 237 -9.74 14.60 2.66
CA LEU A 237 -8.49 14.45 1.90
C LEU A 237 -8.10 15.75 1.19
N GLU A 238 -9.05 16.52 0.67
CA GLU A 238 -8.80 17.80 0.01
C GLU A 238 -8.21 18.82 0.98
N GLU A 239 -8.75 18.92 2.18
CA GLU A 239 -8.32 19.93 3.17
C GLU A 239 -7.07 19.52 3.94
N ASN A 240 -6.99 18.24 4.35
CA ASN A 240 -6.02 17.85 5.37
C ASN A 240 -4.82 17.09 4.81
N HIS A 241 -4.84 16.66 3.52
CA HIS A 241 -3.72 15.87 3.04
C HIS A 241 -2.52 16.73 2.65
N PRO A 242 -1.28 16.43 3.16
CA PRO A 242 -0.07 17.23 2.89
C PRO A 242 0.24 17.37 1.39
N ARG A 243 -0.14 16.39 0.55
CA ARG A 243 0.08 16.45 -0.89
C ARG A 243 -0.58 17.67 -1.55
N ASN A 244 -1.76 18.07 -1.08
CA ASN A 244 -2.47 19.24 -1.61
C ASN A 244 -1.84 20.58 -1.20
N LYS A 245 -1.03 20.56 -0.14
CA LYS A 245 -0.24 21.71 0.33
C LYS A 245 1.14 21.80 -0.36
N MET A 246 1.51 20.84 -1.20
CA MET A 246 2.79 20.81 -1.92
C MET A 246 2.68 21.46 -3.29
N ASN A 247 3.45 22.52 -3.54
CA ASN A 247 3.68 23.11 -4.87
C ASN A 247 4.73 22.27 -5.62
N LEU A 248 4.27 21.39 -6.52
CA LEU A 248 5.09 20.49 -7.34
C LEU A 248 4.69 20.60 -8.81
#